data_73e802bf262979626934675a0b1c620d
#
_entry.id   73e802bf262979626934675a0b1c620d
#
_cell.length_a   1.000
_cell.length_b   1.000
_cell.length_c   1.000
_cell.angle_alpha   90.00
_cell.angle_beta   90.00
_cell.angle_gamma   90.00
#
_symmetry.space_group_name_H-M   'P 1'
#
loop_
_entity.id
_entity.type
_entity.pdbx_description
1 polymer ?
#
loop_
_entity_poly.entity_id
_entity_poly.type
_entity_poly.pdbx_seq_one_letter_code
_entity_poly.pdbx_strand_id
1 'polypeptide(L)'
;STAGKDAENNPCKAEYDLCCKILDGDTDEPIDDYFCMIRELEDGDDPYDVNALVKANPVLQHETEYSKHLLKEILSEGREAFVSNDPKKLREYLTKRCNLWQDSSELKYMDGLMPKWKTLKVTHDELYKIISGKRCIVGYDLSKRIDLTAATLLFRLMKSV
;
A
#
# COMPACT_ATOMS: atom_id res chain seq x y z
N SER A 1 -11.45 -7.51 -1.96
CA SER A 1 -10.25 -6.65 -1.97
C SER A 1 -9.65 -6.60 -0.59
N THR A 2 -8.37 -6.44 -0.48
CA THR A 2 -7.68 -6.21 0.79
C THR A 2 -7.76 -4.73 1.17
N ALA A 3 -7.71 -4.42 2.46
CA ALA A 3 -7.57 -3.06 2.94
C ALA A 3 -6.38 -2.36 2.26
N GLY A 4 -6.51 -1.06 2.07
CA GLY A 4 -5.52 -0.26 1.36
C GLY A 4 -4.66 0.60 2.28
N LYS A 5 -3.77 1.31 1.65
CA LYS A 5 -3.01 2.42 2.24
C LYS A 5 -3.61 3.71 1.69
N ASP A 6 -3.53 4.79 2.44
CA ASP A 6 -4.03 6.11 2.01
C ASP A 6 -5.56 6.19 1.94
N ALA A 7 -6.19 6.14 3.10
CA ALA A 7 -7.65 6.13 3.24
C ALA A 7 -8.33 7.35 2.61
N GLU A 8 -7.71 8.54 2.67
CA GLU A 8 -8.35 9.80 2.25
C GLU A 8 -8.63 9.89 0.74
N ASN A 9 -7.84 9.23 -0.11
CA ASN A 9 -7.96 9.33 -1.57
C ASN A 9 -8.20 7.98 -2.26
N ASN A 10 -8.59 6.96 -1.51
CA ASN A 10 -8.76 5.62 -2.03
C ASN A 10 -10.24 5.33 -2.34
N PRO A 11 -10.62 5.10 -3.61
CA PRO A 11 -12.00 4.77 -3.95
C PRO A 11 -12.54 3.55 -3.19
N CYS A 12 -11.69 2.55 -2.92
CA CYS A 12 -12.07 1.38 -2.14
C CYS A 12 -12.42 1.72 -0.68
N LYS A 13 -11.86 2.81 -0.12
CA LYS A 13 -12.20 3.24 1.22
C LYS A 13 -13.60 3.85 1.26
N ALA A 14 -13.98 4.61 0.24
CA ALA A 14 -15.33 5.16 0.14
C ALA A 14 -16.39 4.05 0.06
N GLU A 15 -16.13 2.98 -0.73
CA GLU A 15 -16.99 1.80 -0.79
C GLU A 15 -17.03 1.02 0.53
N TYR A 16 -15.88 0.91 1.20
CA TYR A 16 -15.81 0.30 2.52
C TYR A 16 -16.65 1.07 3.53
N ASP A 17 -16.54 2.39 3.57
CA ASP A 17 -17.30 3.24 4.48
C ASP A 17 -18.81 3.19 4.20
N LEU A 18 -19.20 3.09 2.93
CA LEU A 18 -20.59 2.85 2.53
C LEU A 18 -21.07 1.49 3.04
N CYS A 19 -20.28 0.44 2.83
CA CYS A 19 -20.61 -0.90 3.34
C CYS A 19 -20.76 -0.91 4.87
N CYS A 20 -19.88 -0.23 5.61
CA CYS A 20 -20.01 -0.11 7.06
C CYS A 20 -21.34 0.53 7.46
N LYS A 21 -21.71 1.66 6.84
CA LYS A 21 -22.99 2.35 7.11
C LYS A 21 -24.20 1.46 6.85
N ILE A 22 -24.15 0.69 5.75
CA ILE A 22 -25.26 -0.23 5.41
C ILE A 22 -25.35 -1.36 6.45
N LEU A 23 -24.21 -1.97 6.83
CA LEU A 23 -24.18 -3.04 7.81
C LEU A 23 -24.57 -2.60 9.22
N ASP A 24 -24.22 -1.36 9.60
CA ASP A 24 -24.58 -0.78 10.89
C ASP A 24 -26.01 -0.24 10.92
N GLY A 25 -26.69 -0.16 9.77
CA GLY A 25 -28.02 0.45 9.64
C GLY A 25 -28.00 1.99 9.79
N ASP A 26 -26.84 2.62 9.59
CA ASP A 26 -26.64 4.06 9.66
C ASP A 26 -26.89 4.73 8.29
N THR A 27 -28.07 4.43 7.72
CA THR A 27 -28.55 5.01 6.45
C THR A 27 -29.96 5.56 6.66
N ASP A 28 -30.28 6.67 5.97
CA ASP A 28 -31.60 7.32 6.08
C ASP A 28 -32.76 6.40 5.71
N GLU A 29 -32.53 5.50 4.76
CA GLU A 29 -33.45 4.43 4.34
C GLU A 29 -32.74 3.09 4.23
N PRO A 30 -33.41 1.95 4.47
CA PRO A 30 -32.82 0.62 4.28
C PRO A 30 -32.40 0.40 2.83
N ILE A 31 -31.18 -0.09 2.64
CA ILE A 31 -30.60 -0.43 1.32
C ILE A 31 -30.51 -1.95 1.22
N ASP A 32 -31.59 -2.59 0.76
CA ASP A 32 -31.71 -4.06 0.72
C ASP A 32 -31.17 -4.69 -0.58
N ASP A 33 -30.92 -3.89 -1.60
CA ASP A 33 -30.46 -4.32 -2.92
C ASP A 33 -28.93 -4.27 -3.08
N TYR A 34 -28.19 -3.83 -2.03
CA TYR A 34 -26.74 -3.77 -2.02
C TYR A 34 -26.15 -4.77 -1.04
N PHE A 35 -25.50 -5.82 -1.56
CA PHE A 35 -24.86 -6.82 -0.72
C PHE A 35 -23.50 -6.35 -0.20
N CYS A 36 -23.38 -6.26 1.12
CA CYS A 36 -22.13 -5.91 1.81
C CYS A 36 -21.60 -7.09 2.62
N MET A 37 -20.31 -7.33 2.52
CA MET A 37 -19.58 -8.27 3.38
C MET A 37 -18.16 -7.77 3.63
N ILE A 38 -17.83 -7.49 4.88
CA ILE A 38 -16.51 -7.08 5.33
C ILE A 38 -15.88 -8.23 6.14
N ARG A 39 -14.61 -8.51 5.87
CA ARG A 39 -13.83 -9.54 6.55
C ARG A 39 -12.50 -8.94 6.98
N GLU A 40 -12.45 -8.53 8.23
CA GLU A 40 -11.29 -7.89 8.85
C GLU A 40 -11.21 -8.27 10.33
N LEU A 41 -10.12 -7.92 11.00
CA LEU A 41 -10.06 -7.98 12.45
C LEU A 41 -10.90 -6.84 13.04
N GLU A 42 -11.49 -7.09 14.19
CA GLU A 42 -12.23 -6.09 14.97
C GLU A 42 -11.32 -5.33 15.92
N ASP A 43 -11.80 -4.20 16.41
CA ASP A 43 -11.08 -3.42 17.42
C ASP A 43 -10.83 -4.25 18.68
N GLY A 44 -9.57 -4.32 19.08
CA GLY A 44 -9.12 -5.10 20.23
C GLY A 44 -8.75 -6.55 19.94
N ASP A 45 -8.92 -7.02 18.72
CA ASP A 45 -8.41 -8.34 18.32
C ASP A 45 -6.87 -8.36 18.30
N ASP A 46 -6.29 -9.46 18.77
CA ASP A 46 -4.86 -9.69 18.63
C ASP A 46 -4.55 -10.16 17.20
N PRO A 47 -3.76 -9.41 16.41
CA PRO A 47 -3.42 -9.79 15.05
C PRO A 47 -2.56 -11.06 14.94
N TYR A 48 -2.14 -11.64 16.06
CA TYR A 48 -1.38 -12.90 16.11
C TYR A 48 -2.21 -14.07 16.65
N ASP A 49 -3.43 -13.83 17.10
CA ASP A 49 -4.33 -14.90 17.53
C ASP A 49 -4.98 -15.57 16.30
N VAL A 50 -4.87 -16.89 16.25
CA VAL A 50 -5.45 -17.73 15.18
C VAL A 50 -6.95 -17.54 15.04
N ASN A 51 -7.67 -17.42 16.16
CA ASN A 51 -9.12 -17.24 16.14
C ASN A 51 -9.52 -15.87 15.58
N ALA A 52 -8.74 -14.84 15.86
CA ALA A 52 -8.94 -13.52 15.29
C ALA A 52 -8.62 -13.52 13.77
N LEU A 53 -7.50 -14.14 13.38
CA LEU A 53 -7.10 -14.22 11.96
C LEU A 53 -8.14 -14.89 11.06
N VAL A 54 -8.96 -15.80 11.59
CA VAL A 54 -10.07 -16.43 10.85
C VAL A 54 -11.10 -15.41 10.39
N LYS A 55 -11.34 -14.33 11.15
CA LYS A 55 -12.28 -13.27 10.76
C LYS A 55 -11.87 -12.62 9.43
N ALA A 56 -10.60 -12.29 9.29
CA ALA A 56 -10.04 -11.70 8.07
C ALA A 56 -9.77 -12.75 6.96
N ASN A 57 -9.58 -14.02 7.33
CA ASN A 57 -9.20 -15.11 6.42
C ASN A 57 -10.15 -16.31 6.60
N PRO A 58 -11.39 -16.27 6.09
CA PRO A 58 -12.39 -17.33 6.32
C PRO A 58 -11.96 -18.72 5.85
N VAL A 59 -11.05 -18.79 4.88
CA VAL A 59 -10.50 -20.08 4.39
C VAL A 59 -9.80 -20.87 5.49
N LEU A 60 -9.34 -20.23 6.57
CA LEU A 60 -8.71 -20.88 7.72
C LEU A 60 -9.71 -21.70 8.55
N GLN A 61 -11.02 -21.53 8.35
CA GLN A 61 -12.06 -22.36 9.00
C GLN A 61 -12.07 -23.80 8.45
N HIS A 62 -11.49 -24.02 7.29
CA HIS A 62 -11.47 -25.34 6.67
C HIS A 62 -10.19 -26.09 7.04
N GLU A 63 -10.32 -27.34 7.46
CA GLU A 63 -9.19 -28.21 7.82
C GLU A 63 -8.52 -28.85 6.60
N THR A 64 -8.15 -28.03 5.60
CA THR A 64 -7.45 -28.49 4.41
C THR A 64 -5.93 -28.32 4.55
N GLU A 65 -5.15 -29.03 3.77
CA GLU A 65 -3.69 -28.82 3.74
C GLU A 65 -3.33 -27.42 3.28
N TYR A 66 -4.13 -26.83 2.40
CA TYR A 66 -3.96 -25.45 1.97
C TYR A 66 -4.16 -24.46 3.14
N SER A 67 -5.24 -24.60 3.91
CA SER A 67 -5.49 -23.70 5.04
C SER A 67 -4.43 -23.83 6.13
N LYS A 68 -3.95 -25.03 6.40
CA LYS A 68 -2.84 -25.26 7.34
C LYS A 68 -1.54 -24.60 6.86
N HIS A 69 -1.24 -24.70 5.56
CA HIS A 69 -0.07 -24.04 4.97
C HIS A 69 -0.20 -22.51 5.05
N LEU A 70 -1.35 -21.98 4.64
CA LEU A 70 -1.64 -20.55 4.70
C LEU A 70 -1.53 -19.99 6.12
N LEU A 71 -2.05 -20.72 7.11
CA LEU A 71 -1.92 -20.31 8.51
C LEU A 71 -0.47 -20.20 8.96
N LYS A 72 0.37 -21.19 8.56
CA LYS A 72 1.81 -21.15 8.86
C LYS A 72 2.49 -19.94 8.23
N GLU A 73 2.14 -19.61 6.98
CA GLU A 73 2.66 -18.42 6.30
C GLU A 73 2.27 -17.15 7.04
N ILE A 74 0.97 -16.97 7.35
CA ILE A 74 0.46 -15.80 8.06
C ILE A 74 1.16 -15.62 9.40
N LEU A 75 1.28 -16.68 10.20
CA LEU A 75 1.95 -16.63 11.49
C LEU A 75 3.46 -16.35 11.37
N SER A 76 4.11 -16.85 10.31
CA SER A 76 5.52 -16.57 10.03
C SER A 76 5.74 -15.10 9.66
N GLU A 77 4.91 -14.57 8.76
CA GLU A 77 4.95 -13.16 8.37
C GLU A 77 4.67 -12.23 9.56
N GLY A 78 3.66 -12.57 10.37
CA GLY A 78 3.35 -11.81 11.58
C GLY A 78 4.51 -11.78 12.56
N ARG A 79 5.13 -12.94 12.81
CA ARG A 79 6.31 -13.04 13.67
C ARG A 79 7.48 -12.22 13.12
N GLU A 80 7.74 -12.29 11.83
CA GLU A 80 8.79 -11.51 11.19
C GLU A 80 8.53 -10.01 11.30
N ALA A 81 7.29 -9.59 11.05
CA ALA A 81 6.87 -8.20 11.16
C ALA A 81 7.08 -7.65 12.58
N PHE A 82 6.71 -8.45 13.59
CA PHE A 82 6.87 -8.07 14.99
C PHE A 82 8.33 -8.03 15.44
N VAL A 83 9.11 -9.08 15.13
CA VAL A 83 10.52 -9.20 15.59
C VAL A 83 11.43 -8.20 14.87
N SER A 84 11.18 -7.92 13.59
CA SER A 84 11.98 -6.97 12.83
C SER A 84 11.87 -5.52 13.32
N ASN A 85 10.81 -5.22 14.08
CA ASN A 85 10.47 -3.85 14.49
C ASN A 85 10.47 -2.84 13.32
N ASP A 86 10.14 -3.33 12.12
CA ASP A 86 10.04 -2.55 10.90
C ASP A 86 8.58 -2.12 10.67
N PRO A 87 8.28 -0.82 10.79
CA PRO A 87 6.92 -0.31 10.64
C PRO A 87 6.31 -0.65 9.27
N LYS A 88 7.14 -0.77 8.23
CA LYS A 88 6.68 -1.13 6.89
C LYS A 88 6.19 -2.56 6.84
N LYS A 89 6.95 -3.51 7.39
CA LYS A 89 6.55 -4.92 7.45
C LYS A 89 5.31 -5.12 8.30
N LEU A 90 5.24 -4.45 9.45
CA LEU A 90 4.07 -4.50 10.31
C LEU A 90 2.82 -4.00 9.59
N ARG A 91 2.92 -2.85 8.91
CA ARG A 91 1.82 -2.29 8.14
C ARG A 91 1.39 -3.20 6.99
N GLU A 92 2.33 -3.81 6.27
CA GLU A 92 2.02 -4.77 5.21
C GLU A 92 1.29 -5.99 5.74
N TYR A 93 1.70 -6.51 6.89
CA TYR A 93 1.03 -7.61 7.58
C TYR A 93 -0.41 -7.25 7.97
N LEU A 94 -0.59 -6.13 8.67
CA LEU A 94 -1.90 -5.65 9.11
C LEU A 94 -2.84 -5.39 7.92
N THR A 95 -2.33 -4.81 6.83
CA THR A 95 -3.14 -4.54 5.65
C THR A 95 -3.50 -5.81 4.87
N LYS A 96 -2.53 -6.70 4.64
CA LYS A 96 -2.70 -7.84 3.72
C LYS A 96 -3.28 -9.09 4.39
N ARG A 97 -2.96 -9.31 5.68
CA ARG A 97 -3.35 -10.51 6.41
C ARG A 97 -4.49 -10.28 7.40
N CYS A 98 -4.56 -9.07 7.94
CA CYS A 98 -5.61 -8.69 8.89
C CYS A 98 -6.73 -7.84 8.26
N ASN A 99 -6.57 -7.38 7.02
CA ASN A 99 -7.47 -6.49 6.27
C ASN A 99 -7.74 -5.15 6.97
N LEU A 100 -6.85 -4.72 7.86
CA LEU A 100 -6.98 -3.46 8.57
C LEU A 100 -6.50 -2.29 7.68
N TRP A 101 -7.31 -1.25 7.61
CA TRP A 101 -6.91 0.00 6.97
C TRP A 101 -5.80 0.66 7.79
N GLN A 102 -4.74 1.07 7.10
CA GLN A 102 -3.61 1.74 7.72
C GLN A 102 -3.51 3.17 7.18
N ASP A 103 -3.47 4.13 8.09
CA ASP A 103 -3.25 5.52 7.70
C ASP A 103 -1.85 5.70 7.13
N SER A 104 -1.78 6.44 6.04
CA SER A 104 -0.52 6.82 5.41
C SER A 104 0.15 8.01 6.10
N SER A 105 -0.18 8.27 7.37
CA SER A 105 0.33 9.41 8.16
C SER A 105 1.84 9.39 8.38
N GLU A 106 2.51 8.32 7.97
CA GLU A 106 3.96 8.36 7.84
C GLU A 106 4.37 9.24 6.67
N LEU A 107 5.32 10.09 6.92
CA LEU A 107 6.11 10.86 5.98
C LEU A 107 6.20 10.11 4.65
N LYS A 108 5.43 10.56 3.66
CA LYS A 108 5.61 10.06 2.30
C LYS A 108 7.11 10.14 2.05
N TYR A 109 7.70 9.07 1.55
CA TYR A 109 9.16 9.00 1.32
C TYR A 109 9.74 10.30 0.73
N MET A 110 8.96 10.98 -0.10
CA MET A 110 9.31 12.23 -0.73
C MET A 110 9.14 13.47 0.16
N ASP A 111 8.38 13.42 1.26
CA ASP A 111 8.08 14.64 2.05
C ASP A 111 9.33 15.24 2.65
N GLY A 112 10.24 14.42 3.16
CA GLY A 112 11.56 14.89 3.63
C GLY A 112 12.48 15.37 2.51
N LEU A 113 12.26 14.91 1.28
CA LEU A 113 13.06 15.26 0.11
C LEU A 113 12.45 16.42 -0.71
N MET A 114 11.15 16.67 -0.58
CA MET A 114 10.43 17.65 -1.39
C MET A 114 11.00 19.08 -1.31
N PRO A 115 11.40 19.61 -0.15
CA PRO A 115 12.02 20.93 -0.09
C PRO A 115 13.27 21.00 -0.96
N LYS A 116 14.13 19.98 -0.84
CA LYS A 116 15.37 19.87 -1.63
C LYS A 116 15.08 19.58 -3.10
N TRP A 117 14.08 18.75 -3.40
CA TRP A 117 13.64 18.46 -4.77
C TRP A 117 13.17 19.71 -5.49
N LYS A 118 12.37 20.56 -4.82
CA LYS A 118 11.87 21.81 -5.38
C LYS A 118 13.00 22.80 -5.74
N THR A 119 14.10 22.79 -4.99
CA THR A 119 15.27 23.67 -5.30
C THR A 119 16.05 23.20 -6.53
N LEU A 120 15.87 21.94 -6.94
CA LEU A 120 16.50 21.36 -8.13
C LEU A 120 15.69 21.58 -9.42
N LYS A 121 14.53 22.20 -9.30
CA LYS A 121 13.67 22.48 -10.45
C LYS A 121 14.34 23.52 -11.35
N VAL A 122 14.59 23.13 -12.60
CA VAL A 122 15.12 24.00 -13.66
C VAL A 122 14.12 24.08 -14.79
N THR A 123 14.18 25.14 -15.57
CA THR A 123 13.40 25.26 -16.79
C THR A 123 13.93 24.31 -17.86
N HIS A 124 13.11 24.00 -18.87
CA HIS A 124 13.52 23.14 -19.97
C HIS A 124 14.74 23.69 -20.73
N ASP A 125 14.78 25.00 -20.95
CA ASP A 125 15.88 25.66 -21.63
C ASP A 125 17.19 25.64 -20.83
N GLU A 126 17.10 25.84 -19.53
CA GLU A 126 18.25 25.72 -18.62
C GLU A 126 18.77 24.28 -18.60
N LEU A 127 17.85 23.29 -18.48
CA LEU A 127 18.21 21.89 -18.51
C LEU A 127 18.92 21.55 -19.84
N TYR A 128 18.36 21.97 -20.97
CA TYR A 128 18.95 21.71 -22.28
C TYR A 128 20.37 22.28 -22.42
N LYS A 129 20.61 23.48 -21.93
CA LYS A 129 21.95 24.10 -21.90
C LYS A 129 22.95 23.29 -21.06
N ILE A 130 22.49 22.71 -19.93
CA ILE A 130 23.31 21.93 -19.03
C ILE A 130 23.71 20.58 -19.63
N ILE A 131 22.79 19.92 -20.34
CA ILE A 131 22.95 18.52 -20.78
C ILE A 131 23.35 18.38 -22.26
N SER A 132 23.15 19.41 -23.08
CA SER A 132 23.46 19.36 -24.50
C SER A 132 24.91 18.97 -24.79
N GLY A 133 25.09 18.01 -25.70
CA GLY A 133 26.41 17.48 -26.04
C GLY A 133 27.09 16.60 -25.01
N LYS A 134 26.45 16.33 -23.87
CA LYS A 134 27.00 15.45 -22.83
C LYS A 134 26.57 14.00 -23.02
N ARG A 135 27.44 13.08 -22.61
CA ARG A 135 27.11 11.65 -22.57
C ARG A 135 26.14 11.38 -21.41
N CYS A 136 25.17 10.52 -21.67
CA CYS A 136 24.24 10.05 -20.63
C CYS A 136 24.14 8.54 -20.63
N ILE A 137 23.67 8.01 -19.52
CA ILE A 137 23.19 6.63 -19.40
C ILE A 137 21.67 6.69 -19.46
N VAL A 138 21.07 5.85 -20.30
CA VAL A 138 19.61 5.77 -20.44
C VAL A 138 19.10 4.53 -19.79
N GLY A 139 18.17 4.68 -18.87
CA GLY A 139 17.40 3.59 -18.26
C GLY A 139 15.99 3.57 -18.83
N TYR A 140 15.50 2.41 -19.24
CA TYR A 140 14.13 2.22 -19.67
C TYR A 140 13.45 1.21 -18.78
N ASP A 141 12.24 1.53 -18.33
CA ASP A 141 11.30 0.62 -17.74
C ASP A 141 10.12 0.46 -18.69
N LEU A 142 10.06 -0.71 -19.34
CA LEU A 142 9.09 -0.97 -20.41
C LEU A 142 7.97 -1.85 -19.86
N SER A 143 6.75 -1.35 -19.88
CA SER A 143 5.59 -2.14 -19.56
C SER A 143 5.07 -2.93 -20.76
N LYS A 144 4.53 -4.13 -20.49
CA LYS A 144 3.94 -5.00 -21.52
C LYS A 144 2.45 -4.76 -21.78
N ARG A 145 1.73 -4.06 -20.88
CA ARG A 145 0.26 -3.87 -20.97
C ARG A 145 -0.22 -2.54 -20.39
N ILE A 146 -0.75 -2.50 -19.16
CA ILE A 146 -1.48 -1.35 -18.59
C ILE A 146 -0.61 -0.56 -17.60
N ASP A 147 0.66 -0.81 -17.59
CA ASP A 147 1.62 -0.16 -16.69
C ASP A 147 2.31 1.03 -17.36
N LEU A 148 2.90 1.92 -16.58
CA LEU A 148 3.59 3.10 -17.09
C LEU A 148 4.95 2.73 -17.65
N THR A 149 5.25 3.22 -18.86
CA THR A 149 6.61 3.17 -19.40
C THR A 149 7.36 4.40 -18.93
N ALA A 150 8.54 4.20 -18.35
CA ALA A 150 9.41 5.27 -17.90
C ALA A 150 10.75 5.26 -18.63
N ALA A 151 11.27 6.45 -18.93
CA ALA A 151 12.62 6.64 -19.43
C ALA A 151 13.37 7.62 -18.53
N THR A 152 14.56 7.24 -18.10
CA THR A 152 15.41 8.06 -17.21
C THR A 152 16.74 8.32 -17.87
N LEU A 153 17.21 9.56 -17.82
CA LEU A 153 18.51 9.98 -18.33
C LEU A 153 19.42 10.38 -17.16
N LEU A 154 20.57 9.74 -17.05
CA LEU A 154 21.57 10.05 -16.04
C LEU A 154 22.78 10.72 -16.68
N PHE A 155 23.06 11.96 -16.28
CA PHE A 155 24.21 12.75 -16.73
C PHE A 155 25.23 12.90 -15.61
N ARG A 156 26.51 12.74 -15.93
CA ARG A 156 27.59 13.11 -15.03
C ARG A 156 27.95 14.57 -15.25
N LEU A 157 27.62 15.42 -14.29
CA LEU A 157 28.02 16.82 -14.28
C LEU A 157 29.37 16.95 -13.53
N MET A 158 30.41 17.40 -14.24
CA MET A 158 31.65 17.77 -13.54
C MET A 158 31.41 19.10 -12.82
N LYS A 159 31.79 19.18 -11.55
CA LYS A 159 31.90 20.47 -10.87
C LYS A 159 32.99 21.25 -11.60
N SER A 160 32.67 22.45 -12.10
CA SER A 160 33.69 23.43 -12.44
C SER A 160 34.41 23.77 -11.13
N VAL A 161 35.73 23.51 -11.09
CA VAL A 161 36.63 23.89 -10.01
C VAL A 161 36.75 25.41 -9.99
#